data_260aab2087ef4259034101acea0b20e6
#
_entry.id   260aab2087ef4259034101acea0b20e6
#
_cell.length_a   1.000
_cell.length_b   1.000
_cell.length_c   1.000
_cell.angle_alpha   90.00
_cell.angle_beta   90.00
_cell.angle_gamma   90.00
#
_symmetry.space_group_name_H-M   'P 1'
#
loop_
_entity.id
_entity.type
_entity.pdbx_description
1 polymer ?
#
loop_
_entity_poly.entity_id
_entity_poly.type
_entity_poly.pdbx_seq_one_letter_code
_entity_poly.pdbx_strand_id
1 'polypeptide(L)'
;GLEPIVAINNFITDTNKEIKIVFDFCRKLKVEISECKHWAQGGKGATDLAKKVVKICKNSNKKKFRYLYKTSDKLLEKIDLIAKQLYRANKVEINQEVRDQLKMFETSGYGHLPICVAKTQYSFSTDPKLKGAPSNHEISIREVRLSSGAEFIVVICGSVMTMPGLPKIPAADSITLNKKG
;
A
#
# COMPACT_ATOMS: atom_id res chain seq x y z
N GLY A 1 -14.98 5.41 -0.58
CA GLY A 1 -15.85 6.40 0.01
C GLY A 1 -15.19 7.46 0.87
N LEU A 2 -13.84 7.53 0.99
CA LEU A 2 -13.13 8.65 1.64
C LEU A 2 -12.54 9.59 0.59
N GLU A 3 -12.43 10.87 0.93
CA GLU A 3 -11.76 11.84 0.07
C GLU A 3 -10.25 11.64 0.15
N PRO A 4 -9.56 11.39 -0.96
CA PRO A 4 -8.12 11.26 -0.98
C PRO A 4 -7.45 12.64 -0.98
N ILE A 5 -6.21 12.69 -0.48
CA ILE A 5 -5.29 13.80 -0.69
C ILE A 5 -3.96 13.27 -1.19
N VAL A 6 -3.40 13.93 -2.19
CA VAL A 6 -2.08 13.61 -2.74
C VAL A 6 -1.04 14.47 -2.06
N ALA A 7 -0.01 13.86 -1.48
CA ALA A 7 1.14 14.55 -0.93
C ALA A 7 2.34 14.33 -1.86
N ILE A 8 2.87 15.40 -2.44
CA ILE A 8 4.12 15.34 -3.20
C ILE A 8 5.27 15.42 -2.19
N ASN A 9 6.04 14.36 -2.07
CA ASN A 9 7.28 14.39 -1.31
C ASN A 9 8.37 15.05 -2.16
N ASN A 10 8.51 16.35 -2.02
CA ASN A 10 9.42 17.15 -2.85
C ASN A 10 10.88 16.96 -2.44
N PHE A 11 11.72 16.63 -3.41
CA PHE A 11 13.17 16.55 -3.28
C PHE A 11 13.85 17.73 -3.99
N ILE A 12 15.08 18.01 -3.63
CA ILE A 12 15.87 19.13 -4.22
C ILE A 12 16.13 18.96 -5.72
N THR A 13 16.04 17.72 -6.22
CA THR A 13 16.20 17.39 -7.63
C THR A 13 14.94 17.57 -8.46
N ASP A 14 13.78 17.73 -7.80
CA ASP A 14 12.49 17.87 -8.50
C ASP A 14 12.38 19.23 -9.16
N THR A 15 11.96 19.24 -10.41
CA THR A 15 11.75 20.48 -11.16
C THR A 15 10.32 21.00 -10.95
N ASN A 16 10.16 22.32 -11.01
CA ASN A 16 8.82 22.95 -10.96
C ASN A 16 7.91 22.44 -12.07
N LYS A 17 8.47 22.01 -13.20
CA LYS A 17 7.70 21.46 -14.34
C LYS A 17 7.09 20.11 -14.00
N GLU A 18 7.83 19.22 -13.36
CA GLU A 18 7.36 17.91 -12.91
C GLU A 18 6.27 18.07 -11.84
N ILE A 19 6.54 18.90 -10.83
CA ILE A 19 5.56 19.21 -9.77
C ILE A 19 4.26 19.74 -10.39
N LYS A 20 4.36 20.68 -11.33
CA LYS A 20 3.19 21.24 -12.01
C LYS A 20 2.36 20.20 -12.75
N ILE A 21 3.00 19.22 -13.42
CA ILE A 21 2.29 18.13 -14.11
C ILE A 21 1.41 17.35 -13.12
N VAL A 22 1.93 17.02 -11.94
CA VAL A 22 1.19 16.29 -10.91
C VAL A 22 0.02 17.14 -10.37
N PHE A 23 0.27 18.43 -10.12
CA PHE A 23 -0.79 19.37 -9.70
C PHE A 23 -1.91 19.46 -10.74
N ASP A 24 -1.58 19.63 -12.01
CA ASP A 24 -2.56 19.76 -13.08
C ASP A 24 -3.37 18.45 -13.26
N PHE A 25 -2.74 17.30 -13.08
CA PHE A 25 -3.42 16.00 -13.09
C PHE A 25 -4.40 15.85 -11.92
N CYS A 26 -3.97 16.16 -10.69
CA CYS A 26 -4.85 16.10 -9.51
C CYS A 26 -6.02 17.06 -9.63
N ARG A 27 -5.81 18.27 -10.18
CA ARG A 27 -6.88 19.22 -10.47
C ARG A 27 -7.96 18.67 -11.40
N LYS A 28 -7.53 17.99 -12.50
CA LYS A 28 -8.46 17.33 -13.44
C LYS A 28 -9.30 16.27 -12.74
N LEU A 29 -8.72 15.56 -11.79
CA LEU A 29 -9.41 14.54 -10.99
C LEU A 29 -10.22 15.12 -9.81
N LYS A 30 -10.15 16.43 -9.57
CA LYS A 30 -10.76 17.10 -8.42
C LYS A 30 -10.27 16.52 -7.07
N VAL A 31 -8.99 16.15 -7.00
CA VAL A 31 -8.32 15.62 -5.81
C VAL A 31 -7.48 16.72 -5.19
N GLU A 32 -7.59 16.88 -3.87
CA GLU A 32 -6.73 17.78 -3.10
C GLU A 32 -5.26 17.33 -3.18
N ILE A 33 -4.35 18.30 -3.26
CA ILE A 33 -2.92 18.05 -3.39
C ILE A 33 -2.12 19.03 -2.53
N SER A 34 -1.04 18.55 -1.94
CA SER A 34 -0.10 19.35 -1.15
C SER A 34 1.33 19.02 -1.53
N GLU A 35 2.15 20.05 -1.74
CA GLU A 35 3.60 19.90 -1.85
C GLU A 35 4.23 19.87 -0.45
N CYS A 36 4.95 18.82 -0.14
CA CYS A 36 5.56 18.58 1.17
C CYS A 36 7.07 18.73 1.08
N LYS A 37 7.63 19.68 1.83
CA LYS A 37 9.07 19.95 1.96
C LYS A 37 9.62 19.54 3.32
N HIS A 38 9.00 18.53 3.95
CA HIS A 38 9.36 18.09 5.30
C HIS A 38 10.78 17.53 5.39
N TRP A 39 11.32 17.01 4.31
CA TRP A 39 12.72 16.57 4.25
C TRP A 39 13.70 17.73 4.53
N ALA A 40 13.47 18.92 3.94
CA ALA A 40 14.34 20.09 4.10
C ALA A 40 13.91 21.00 5.29
N GLN A 41 12.62 21.01 5.65
CA GLN A 41 12.03 22.01 6.56
C GLN A 41 11.41 21.38 7.81
N GLY A 42 11.55 20.05 8.00
CA GLY A 42 10.91 19.34 9.09
C GLY A 42 9.39 19.52 9.08
N GLY A 43 8.78 19.61 10.27
CA GLY A 43 7.33 19.73 10.42
C GLY A 43 6.71 20.93 9.70
N LYS A 44 7.44 22.04 9.57
CA LYS A 44 6.95 23.22 8.83
C LYS A 44 6.64 22.89 7.38
N GLY A 45 7.45 22.04 6.75
CA GLY A 45 7.27 21.61 5.36
C GLY A 45 6.05 20.74 5.08
N ALA A 46 5.35 20.26 6.12
CA ALA A 46 4.13 19.46 6.00
C ALA A 46 2.87 20.19 6.55
N THR A 47 2.98 21.46 6.92
CA THR A 47 1.88 22.19 7.56
C THR A 47 0.66 22.33 6.65
N ASP A 48 0.84 22.57 5.35
CA ASP A 48 -0.28 22.66 4.40
C ASP A 48 -1.01 21.32 4.28
N LEU A 49 -0.29 20.23 4.17
CA LEU A 49 -0.87 18.89 4.18
C LEU A 49 -1.70 18.64 5.44
N ALA A 50 -1.14 18.95 6.61
CA ALA A 50 -1.83 18.78 7.89
C ALA A 50 -3.16 19.57 7.95
N LYS A 51 -3.14 20.84 7.52
CA LYS A 51 -4.36 21.67 7.46
C LYS A 51 -5.42 21.09 6.54
N LYS A 52 -5.02 20.61 5.35
CA LYS A 52 -5.92 19.98 4.37
C LYS A 52 -6.51 18.66 4.90
N VAL A 53 -5.68 17.81 5.54
CA VAL A 53 -6.17 16.59 6.19
C VAL A 53 -7.19 16.89 7.26
N VAL A 54 -6.92 17.85 8.16
CA VAL A 54 -7.89 18.28 9.20
C VAL A 54 -9.19 18.75 8.56
N LYS A 55 -9.12 19.56 7.51
CA LYS A 55 -10.30 20.04 6.77
C LYS A 55 -11.12 18.88 6.20
N ILE A 56 -10.45 17.92 5.53
CA ILE A 56 -11.11 16.72 4.98
C ILE A 56 -11.77 15.91 6.10
N CYS A 57 -11.05 15.66 7.20
CA CYS A 57 -11.59 14.89 8.34
C CYS A 57 -12.81 15.55 8.98
N LYS A 58 -12.83 16.89 9.11
CA LYS A 58 -13.98 17.63 9.65
C LYS A 58 -15.20 17.56 8.72
N ASN A 59 -14.98 17.56 7.40
CA ASN A 59 -16.04 17.62 6.39
C ASN A 59 -16.45 16.22 5.90
N SER A 60 -15.68 15.17 6.21
CA SER A 60 -15.92 13.83 5.68
C SER A 60 -17.20 13.22 6.29
N ASN A 61 -18.05 12.70 5.42
CA ASN A 61 -19.19 11.89 5.83
C ASN A 61 -18.75 10.43 6.02
N LYS A 62 -18.48 10.02 7.27
CA LYS A 62 -18.07 8.66 7.66
C LYS A 62 -19.02 7.57 7.15
N LYS A 63 -20.30 7.91 6.88
CA LYS A 63 -21.30 6.94 6.35
C LYS A 63 -20.99 6.47 4.92
N LYS A 64 -20.10 7.14 4.18
CA LYS A 64 -19.69 6.74 2.82
C LYS A 64 -18.56 5.72 2.80
N PHE A 65 -17.88 5.49 3.90
CA PHE A 65 -16.80 4.50 3.95
C PHE A 65 -17.38 3.09 3.82
N ARG A 66 -16.76 2.29 2.96
CA ARG A 66 -17.10 0.86 2.78
C ARG A 66 -15.81 0.08 2.67
N TYR A 67 -15.77 -1.02 3.38
CA TYR A 67 -14.71 -2.02 3.20
C TYR A 67 -14.84 -2.66 1.82
N LEU A 68 -13.72 -3.09 1.26
CA LEU A 68 -13.68 -3.73 -0.04
C LEU A 68 -14.35 -5.11 -0.02
N TYR A 69 -14.22 -5.81 1.10
CA TYR A 69 -14.79 -7.13 1.34
C TYR A 69 -15.29 -7.25 2.79
N LYS A 70 -16.06 -8.27 3.08
CA LYS A 70 -16.48 -8.60 4.43
C LYS A 70 -15.44 -9.50 5.10
N THR A 71 -15.30 -9.40 6.42
CA THR A 71 -14.42 -10.30 7.20
C THR A 71 -14.85 -11.77 7.07
N SER A 72 -16.15 -12.02 6.86
CA SER A 72 -16.75 -13.36 6.66
C SER A 72 -16.51 -13.98 5.29
N ASP A 73 -16.04 -13.20 4.30
CA ASP A 73 -15.77 -13.73 2.97
C ASP A 73 -14.57 -14.70 3.03
N LYS A 74 -14.52 -15.68 2.14
CA LYS A 74 -13.40 -16.63 2.06
C LYS A 74 -12.11 -15.93 1.70
N LEU A 75 -10.98 -16.44 2.18
CA LEU A 75 -9.67 -15.82 1.95
C LEU A 75 -9.37 -15.62 0.47
N LEU A 76 -9.67 -16.61 -0.36
CA LEU A 76 -9.46 -16.51 -1.80
C LEU A 76 -10.37 -15.45 -2.45
N GLU A 77 -11.60 -15.31 -1.99
CA GLU A 77 -12.54 -14.27 -2.45
C GLU A 77 -12.02 -12.86 -2.11
N LYS A 78 -11.51 -12.67 -0.89
CA LYS A 78 -10.88 -11.41 -0.47
C LYS A 78 -9.69 -11.05 -1.36
N ILE A 79 -8.83 -12.03 -1.65
CA ILE A 79 -7.67 -11.87 -2.54
C ILE A 79 -8.11 -11.47 -3.96
N ASP A 80 -9.11 -12.16 -4.50
CA ASP A 80 -9.65 -11.91 -5.85
C ASP A 80 -10.27 -10.50 -5.96
N LEU A 81 -11.01 -10.06 -4.94
CA LEU A 81 -11.56 -8.71 -4.88
C LEU A 81 -10.46 -7.63 -4.86
N ILE A 82 -9.41 -7.81 -4.07
CA ILE A 82 -8.25 -6.90 -4.05
C ILE A 82 -7.59 -6.86 -5.42
N ALA A 83 -7.31 -8.02 -6.01
CA ALA A 83 -6.64 -8.12 -7.30
C ALA A 83 -7.44 -7.42 -8.41
N LYS A 84 -8.74 -7.65 -8.48
CA LYS A 84 -9.61 -7.09 -9.53
C LYS A 84 -9.92 -5.62 -9.32
N GLN A 85 -10.34 -5.23 -8.12
CA GLN A 85 -10.84 -3.88 -7.88
C GLN A 85 -9.75 -2.84 -7.61
N LEU A 86 -8.66 -3.23 -6.92
CA LEU A 86 -7.55 -2.31 -6.64
C LEU A 86 -6.48 -2.38 -7.71
N TYR A 87 -6.05 -3.59 -8.08
CA TYR A 87 -4.93 -3.78 -9.00
C TYR A 87 -5.35 -3.94 -10.47
N ARG A 88 -6.65 -3.97 -10.79
CA ARG A 88 -7.19 -4.08 -12.16
C ARG A 88 -6.74 -5.36 -12.88
N ALA A 89 -6.44 -6.41 -12.13
CA ALA A 89 -6.12 -7.71 -12.66
C ALA A 89 -7.39 -8.39 -13.19
N ASN A 90 -7.26 -9.19 -14.23
CA ASN A 90 -8.36 -10.01 -14.73
C ASN A 90 -8.37 -11.41 -14.08
N LYS A 91 -7.23 -11.86 -13.56
CA LYS A 91 -7.08 -13.20 -12.97
C LYS A 91 -6.08 -13.21 -11.83
N VAL A 92 -6.37 -14.04 -10.84
CA VAL A 92 -5.42 -14.44 -9.79
C VAL A 92 -4.97 -15.86 -10.07
N GLU A 93 -3.66 -16.05 -10.18
CA GLU A 93 -3.05 -17.33 -10.40
C GLU A 93 -2.43 -17.86 -9.11
N ILE A 94 -2.86 -19.04 -8.69
CA ILE A 94 -2.38 -19.73 -7.48
C ILE A 94 -2.11 -21.19 -7.80
N ASN A 95 -1.03 -21.73 -7.23
CA ASN A 95 -0.73 -23.16 -7.29
C ASN A 95 -1.56 -23.92 -6.22
N GLN A 96 -1.48 -25.24 -6.26
CA GLN A 96 -2.22 -26.11 -5.35
C GLN A 96 -1.78 -25.93 -3.90
N GLU A 97 -0.49 -25.75 -3.65
CA GLU A 97 0.07 -25.55 -2.31
C GLU A 97 -0.52 -24.30 -1.62
N VAL A 98 -0.55 -23.17 -2.33
CA VAL A 98 -1.17 -21.92 -1.83
C VAL A 98 -2.65 -22.13 -1.55
N ARG A 99 -3.35 -22.88 -2.41
CA ARG A 99 -4.79 -23.17 -2.24
C ARG A 99 -5.04 -23.99 -0.98
N ASP A 100 -4.24 -25.01 -0.75
CA ASP A 100 -4.36 -25.90 0.41
C ASP A 100 -4.01 -25.15 1.70
N GLN A 101 -3.01 -24.27 1.64
CA GLN A 101 -2.61 -23.44 2.78
C GLN A 101 -3.69 -22.42 3.16
N LEU A 102 -4.33 -21.76 2.19
CA LEU A 102 -5.49 -20.89 2.46
C LEU A 102 -6.64 -21.66 3.09
N LYS A 103 -6.95 -22.85 2.59
CA LYS A 103 -7.97 -23.71 3.17
C LYS A 103 -7.63 -24.15 4.60
N MET A 104 -6.36 -24.46 4.86
CA MET A 104 -5.90 -24.77 6.21
C MET A 104 -6.09 -23.58 7.15
N PHE A 105 -5.75 -22.36 6.72
CA PHE A 105 -5.99 -21.17 7.54
C PHE A 105 -7.49 -20.99 7.85
N GLU A 106 -8.37 -21.19 6.88
CA GLU A 106 -9.83 -21.12 7.10
C GLU A 106 -10.32 -22.14 8.12
N THR A 107 -9.89 -23.40 7.98
CA THR A 107 -10.30 -24.49 8.91
C THR A 107 -9.71 -24.32 10.32
N SER A 108 -8.57 -23.65 10.43
CA SER A 108 -7.94 -23.31 11.71
C SER A 108 -8.51 -22.04 12.37
N GLY A 109 -9.59 -21.46 11.82
CA GLY A 109 -10.28 -20.31 12.41
C GLY A 109 -9.75 -18.93 11.97
N TYR A 110 -8.76 -18.88 11.07
CA TYR A 110 -8.15 -17.63 10.61
C TYR A 110 -8.82 -17.03 9.35
N GLY A 111 -9.92 -17.62 8.89
CA GLY A 111 -10.65 -17.15 7.70
C GLY A 111 -11.19 -15.73 7.80
N HIS A 112 -11.38 -15.20 9.00
CA HIS A 112 -11.85 -13.84 9.26
C HIS A 112 -10.77 -12.77 9.08
N LEU A 113 -9.49 -13.16 9.07
CA LEU A 113 -8.38 -12.21 9.01
C LEU A 113 -8.34 -11.42 7.70
N PRO A 114 -7.90 -10.16 7.74
CA PRO A 114 -7.70 -9.36 6.54
C PRO A 114 -6.47 -9.81 5.74
N ILE A 115 -6.43 -9.40 4.48
CA ILE A 115 -5.36 -9.71 3.54
C ILE A 115 -4.41 -8.53 3.40
N CYS A 116 -3.12 -8.80 3.50
CA CYS A 116 -2.03 -7.89 3.17
C CYS A 116 -1.28 -8.41 1.94
N VAL A 117 -1.33 -7.68 0.83
CA VAL A 117 -0.67 -8.08 -0.41
C VAL A 117 0.74 -7.51 -0.48
N ALA A 118 1.74 -8.38 -0.53
CA ALA A 118 3.14 -8.04 -0.73
C ALA A 118 3.53 -8.30 -2.19
N LYS A 119 3.76 -7.24 -2.95
CA LYS A 119 4.15 -7.28 -4.36
C LYS A 119 5.08 -6.11 -4.69
N THR A 120 5.59 -6.05 -5.94
CA THR A 120 6.42 -4.93 -6.38
C THR A 120 5.72 -3.59 -6.17
N GLN A 121 6.48 -2.58 -5.74
CA GLN A 121 6.00 -1.21 -5.57
C GLN A 121 5.91 -0.43 -6.89
N TYR A 122 6.52 -0.93 -7.97
CA TYR A 122 6.63 -0.22 -9.24
C TYR A 122 5.40 -0.38 -10.15
N SER A 123 4.50 -1.31 -9.83
CA SER A 123 3.37 -1.65 -10.70
C SER A 123 2.20 -2.21 -9.92
N PHE A 124 1.00 -2.10 -10.47
CA PHE A 124 -0.17 -2.87 -10.04
C PHE A 124 -0.07 -4.35 -10.45
N SER A 125 0.71 -4.67 -11.49
CA SER A 125 0.99 -6.05 -11.89
C SER A 125 2.06 -6.70 -11.01
N THR A 126 2.29 -7.99 -11.23
CA THR A 126 3.45 -8.73 -10.69
C THR A 126 4.59 -8.84 -11.71
N ASP A 127 4.36 -8.38 -12.94
CA ASP A 127 5.38 -8.33 -14.00
C ASP A 127 6.21 -7.04 -13.86
N PRO A 128 7.53 -7.10 -13.63
CA PRO A 128 8.38 -5.93 -13.51
C PRO A 128 8.50 -5.10 -14.80
N LYS A 129 8.11 -5.65 -15.96
CA LYS A 129 8.10 -4.94 -17.24
C LYS A 129 6.85 -4.05 -17.40
N LEU A 130 5.75 -4.42 -16.77
CA LEU A 130 4.49 -3.66 -16.79
C LEU A 130 4.46 -2.68 -15.65
N LYS A 131 5.01 -1.49 -15.83
CA LYS A 131 5.09 -0.44 -14.79
C LYS A 131 3.76 0.33 -14.61
N GLY A 132 3.62 0.97 -13.45
CA GLY A 132 2.49 1.86 -13.16
C GLY A 132 1.19 1.11 -12.87
N ALA A 133 0.11 1.53 -13.51
CA ALA A 133 -1.24 1.00 -13.30
C ALA A 133 -1.80 0.31 -14.57
N PRO A 134 -1.21 -0.80 -15.00
CA PRO A 134 -1.73 -1.58 -16.13
C PRO A 134 -3.09 -2.20 -15.79
N SER A 135 -3.83 -2.57 -16.81
CA SER A 135 -5.06 -3.35 -16.71
C SER A 135 -4.92 -4.67 -17.48
N ASN A 136 -5.82 -5.62 -17.23
CA ASN A 136 -5.87 -6.90 -17.93
C ASN A 136 -4.59 -7.75 -17.79
N HIS A 137 -3.99 -7.72 -16.60
CA HIS A 137 -2.85 -8.55 -16.24
C HIS A 137 -3.27 -9.63 -15.24
N GLU A 138 -2.41 -10.60 -15.02
CA GLU A 138 -2.60 -11.63 -14.00
C GLU A 138 -1.75 -11.32 -12.77
N ILE A 139 -2.26 -11.68 -11.58
CA ILE A 139 -1.51 -11.64 -10.33
C ILE A 139 -1.17 -13.06 -9.93
N SER A 140 0.11 -13.39 -9.98
CA SER A 140 0.63 -14.69 -9.56
C SER A 140 1.00 -14.66 -8.08
N ILE A 141 0.36 -15.52 -7.29
CA ILE A 141 0.64 -15.67 -5.86
C ILE A 141 1.63 -16.81 -5.67
N ARG A 142 2.77 -16.49 -5.09
CA ARG A 142 3.83 -17.45 -4.82
C ARG A 142 3.65 -18.16 -3.49
N GLU A 143 3.21 -17.44 -2.47
CA GLU A 143 3.18 -17.91 -1.10
C GLU A 143 2.16 -17.13 -0.26
N VAL A 144 1.62 -17.74 0.76
CA VAL A 144 0.81 -17.08 1.79
C VAL A 144 1.38 -17.35 3.16
N ARG A 145 1.35 -16.37 4.06
CA ARG A 145 1.88 -16.49 5.43
C ARG A 145 0.87 -15.95 6.43
N LEU A 146 0.68 -16.68 7.52
CA LEU A 146 -0.10 -16.20 8.65
C LEU A 146 0.78 -15.33 9.56
N SER A 147 0.39 -14.07 9.73
CA SER A 147 0.95 -13.15 10.72
C SER A 147 -0.01 -13.07 11.92
N SER A 148 -0.03 -14.12 12.74
CA SER A 148 -0.99 -14.26 13.83
C SER A 148 -0.90 -13.14 14.87
N GLY A 149 0.31 -12.68 15.20
CA GLY A 149 0.50 -11.58 16.16
C GLY A 149 0.06 -10.22 15.64
N ALA A 150 0.00 -10.03 14.32
CA ALA A 150 -0.46 -8.81 13.66
C ALA A 150 -1.88 -8.94 13.09
N GLU A 151 -2.49 -10.11 13.22
CA GLU A 151 -3.86 -10.44 12.84
C GLU A 151 -4.19 -10.18 11.36
N PHE A 152 -3.31 -10.62 10.46
CA PHE A 152 -3.56 -10.64 9.01
C PHE A 152 -2.80 -11.76 8.29
N ILE A 153 -3.24 -12.04 7.07
CA ILE A 153 -2.58 -12.99 6.17
C ILE A 153 -1.82 -12.21 5.10
N VAL A 154 -0.51 -12.49 5.00
CA VAL A 154 0.34 -11.92 3.95
C VAL A 154 0.25 -12.78 2.71
N VAL A 155 -0.04 -12.16 1.57
CA VAL A 155 -0.07 -12.78 0.24
C VAL A 155 1.11 -12.25 -0.56
N ILE A 156 2.09 -13.12 -0.83
CA ILE A 156 3.33 -12.76 -1.52
C ILE A 156 3.18 -13.06 -3.00
N CYS A 157 3.29 -12.01 -3.82
CA CYS A 157 3.04 -12.07 -5.25
C CYS A 157 4.32 -11.84 -6.06
N GLY A 158 4.47 -12.64 -7.12
CA GLY A 158 5.60 -12.53 -8.04
C GLY A 158 6.94 -12.77 -7.36
N SER A 159 7.97 -12.08 -7.84
CA SER A 159 9.37 -12.25 -7.42
C SER A 159 9.82 -11.26 -6.33
N VAL A 160 8.87 -10.63 -5.62
CA VAL A 160 9.22 -9.66 -4.57
C VAL A 160 10.10 -10.31 -3.50
N MET A 161 11.18 -9.63 -3.13
CA MET A 161 12.05 -10.03 -2.05
C MET A 161 11.44 -9.60 -0.71
N THR A 162 11.29 -10.54 0.22
CA THR A 162 10.87 -10.22 1.59
C THR A 162 12.06 -9.70 2.38
N MET A 163 11.80 -8.73 3.25
CA MET A 163 12.84 -8.20 4.13
C MET A 163 13.38 -9.31 5.02
N PRO A 164 14.70 -9.49 5.14
CA PRO A 164 15.27 -10.38 6.14
C PRO A 164 14.88 -9.91 7.55
N GLY A 165 14.86 -10.83 8.50
CA GLY A 165 14.50 -10.51 9.88
C GLY A 165 15.40 -9.39 10.44
N LEU A 166 14.81 -8.45 11.16
CA LEU A 166 15.56 -7.40 11.83
C LEU A 166 16.42 -8.00 12.95
N PRO A 167 17.62 -7.47 13.20
CA PRO A 167 18.45 -7.91 14.33
C PRO A 167 17.74 -7.63 15.65
N LYS A 168 18.00 -8.47 16.65
CA LYS A 168 17.41 -8.34 18.00
C LYS A 168 17.76 -7.01 18.67
N ILE A 169 18.94 -6.47 18.35
CA ILE A 169 19.38 -5.13 18.75
C ILE A 169 19.40 -4.27 17.48
N PRO A 170 18.59 -3.22 17.39
CA PRO A 170 18.58 -2.33 16.23
C PRO A 170 19.94 -1.65 16.03
N ALA A 171 20.38 -1.50 14.78
CA ALA A 171 21.60 -0.76 14.46
C ALA A 171 21.55 0.70 14.96
N ALA A 172 20.34 1.27 15.05
CA ALA A 172 20.12 2.62 15.56
C ALA A 172 20.65 2.83 17.00
N ASP A 173 20.66 1.78 17.82
CA ASP A 173 21.16 1.87 19.21
C ASP A 173 22.68 2.13 19.27
N SER A 174 23.41 1.80 18.21
CA SER A 174 24.85 1.99 18.12
C SER A 174 25.26 3.19 17.25
N ILE A 175 24.30 3.85 16.58
CA ILE A 175 24.55 5.03 15.75
C ILE A 175 24.56 6.27 16.64
N THR A 176 25.71 6.90 16.75
CA THR A 176 25.89 8.14 17.52
C THR A 176 26.51 9.22 16.66
N LEU A 177 26.13 10.48 16.91
CA LEU A 177 26.79 11.60 16.29
C LEU A 177 28.12 11.87 17.00
N ASN A 178 29.19 12.06 16.24
CA ASN A 178 30.44 12.52 16.80
C ASN A 178 30.39 14.05 17.03
N LYS A 179 31.43 14.63 17.73
CA LYS A 179 31.50 16.06 18.06
C LYS A 179 31.55 16.99 16.83
N LYS A 180 31.61 16.46 15.61
CA LYS A 180 31.65 17.25 14.36
C LYS A 180 30.35 17.14 13.57
N GLY A 181 29.32 16.43 14.07
CA GLY A 181 28.01 16.22 13.45
C GLY A 181 27.98 15.04 12.50
#